data_94f189b1350da70015139a93a20f58fb
#
_entry.id   94f189b1350da70015139a93a20f58fb
#
_cell.length_a   1.000
_cell.length_b   1.000
_cell.length_c   1.000
_cell.angle_alpha   90.00
_cell.angle_beta   90.00
_cell.angle_gamma   90.00
#
_symmetry.space_group_name_H-M   'P 1'
#
loop_
_entity.id
_entity.type
_entity.pdbx_description
1 polymer ?
#
loop_
_entity_poly.entity_id
_entity_poly.type
_entity_poly.pdbx_seq_one_letter_code
_entity_poly.pdbx_strand_id
1 'polypeptide(L)'
;MAYVVARRLLGEGEQLPSPEGPLAIRGTEGLVLSYAKCCTPIPGDPIVGHLSAGKGMVVHLDNCRNISEIRHNPEKCIQLSWAKDVTGEFNVELRVELEHQRGLIALLASSVNAADGNIEKISMDERDGRISVVQLVVSVHDRVHLARVIKKLRALTGVCLLYTSPSPRD
;
A
#
# COMPACT_ATOMS: atom_id res chain seq x y z
N MET A 1 7.99 11.04 7.16
CA MET A 1 7.75 10.07 8.23
C MET A 1 6.26 9.74 8.27
N ALA A 2 5.91 8.49 8.09
CA ALA A 2 4.50 8.09 8.13
C ALA A 2 4.07 7.87 9.59
N TYR A 3 2.99 8.48 9.99
CA TYR A 3 2.39 8.27 11.31
C TYR A 3 1.28 7.24 11.20
N VAL A 4 1.34 6.21 12.02
CA VAL A 4 0.31 5.19 12.14
C VAL A 4 -0.29 5.31 13.53
N VAL A 5 -1.59 5.24 13.60
CA VAL A 5 -2.34 5.43 14.84
C VAL A 5 -2.80 4.08 15.36
N ALA A 6 -2.36 3.69 16.56
CA ALA A 6 -2.65 2.41 17.17
C ALA A 6 -3.60 2.55 18.37
N ARG A 7 -4.56 1.66 18.42
CA ARG A 7 -5.42 1.48 19.58
C ARG A 7 -4.83 0.40 20.49
N ARG A 8 -4.39 0.76 21.67
CA ARG A 8 -3.78 -0.10 22.71
C ARG A 8 -2.43 -0.71 22.32
N LEU A 9 -1.38 -0.06 22.73
CA LEU A 9 -0.02 -0.59 22.66
C LEU A 9 0.60 -0.91 24.03
N LEU A 10 -0.08 -0.58 25.10
CA LEU A 10 0.47 -0.79 26.43
C LEU A 10 -0.27 -1.92 27.10
N GLY A 11 0.52 -2.87 27.60
CA GLY A 11 0.04 -3.95 28.44
C GLY A 11 -0.69 -3.42 29.69
N GLU A 12 -1.53 -4.26 30.24
CA GLU A 12 -2.34 -4.00 31.42
C GLU A 12 -1.52 -3.36 32.54
N GLY A 13 -1.76 -2.09 32.79
CA GLY A 13 -1.15 -1.40 33.92
C GLY A 13 -1.05 0.12 33.86
N GLU A 14 -1.06 0.73 32.69
CA GLU A 14 -1.13 2.19 32.57
C GLU A 14 -2.44 2.62 31.94
N GLN A 15 -3.33 3.09 32.78
CA GLN A 15 -4.50 3.85 32.35
C GLN A 15 -4.04 5.20 31.79
N LEU A 16 -3.65 5.17 30.52
CA LEU A 16 -3.69 6.40 29.75
C LEU A 16 -5.16 6.77 29.56
N PRO A 17 -5.51 8.06 29.73
CA PRO A 17 -6.87 8.51 29.46
C PRO A 17 -7.20 8.06 28.03
N SER A 18 -8.25 7.25 27.88
CA SER A 18 -8.70 6.80 26.59
C SER A 18 -9.16 8.02 25.81
N PRO A 19 -8.40 8.54 24.88
CA PRO A 19 -8.97 9.40 23.88
C PRO A 19 -9.94 8.51 23.11
N GLU A 20 -11.15 8.94 22.94
CA GLU A 20 -12.07 8.35 21.98
C GLU A 20 -11.45 8.47 20.61
N GLY A 21 -10.61 7.51 20.25
CA GLY A 21 -9.89 7.52 18.99
C GLY A 21 -8.60 6.71 19.02
N PRO A 22 -8.08 6.36 17.85
CA PRO A 22 -6.85 5.61 17.71
C PRO A 22 -5.62 6.44 18.11
N LEU A 23 -4.69 5.84 18.85
CA LEU A 23 -3.46 6.49 19.34
C LEU A 23 -2.46 6.68 18.19
N ALA A 24 -1.97 7.90 18.00
CA ALA A 24 -0.92 8.19 17.00
C ALA A 24 0.45 7.72 17.50
N ILE A 25 1.03 6.75 16.80
CA ILE A 25 2.41 6.35 17.03
C ILE A 25 3.30 7.12 16.07
N ARG A 26 4.06 8.02 16.63
CA ARG A 26 5.22 8.58 15.94
C ARG A 26 6.31 7.52 16.02
N GLY A 27 6.87 7.08 14.90
CA GLY A 27 7.89 6.03 14.83
C GLY A 27 9.18 6.25 15.64
N THR A 28 9.14 7.14 16.63
CA THR A 28 10.22 7.49 17.53
C THR A 28 10.11 6.83 18.92
N GLU A 29 9.05 6.08 19.18
CA GLU A 29 8.74 5.57 20.54
C GLU A 29 9.25 4.15 20.81
N GLY A 30 10.34 3.74 20.20
CA GLY A 30 10.97 2.45 20.44
C GLY A 30 10.28 1.25 19.79
N LEU A 31 9.17 1.45 19.10
CA LEU A 31 8.51 0.44 18.28
C LEU A 31 9.00 0.52 16.86
N VAL A 32 9.56 -0.58 16.37
CA VAL A 32 9.88 -0.72 14.96
C VAL A 32 8.58 -0.93 14.21
N LEU A 33 8.24 0.03 13.35
CA LEU A 33 7.09 -0.03 12.47
C LEU A 33 7.54 -0.40 11.06
N SER A 34 6.92 -1.40 10.47
CA SER A 34 7.17 -1.79 9.09
C SER A 34 5.87 -2.04 8.34
N TYR A 35 5.91 -1.87 7.03
CA TYR A 35 4.76 -2.11 6.16
C TYR A 35 4.88 -3.47 5.50
N ALA A 36 3.80 -4.24 5.52
CA ALA A 36 3.78 -5.56 4.94
C ALA A 36 3.99 -5.51 3.43
N LYS A 37 4.90 -6.33 2.95
CA LYS A 37 5.17 -6.46 1.50
C LYS A 37 4.08 -7.23 0.75
N CYS A 38 3.30 -8.03 1.47
CA CYS A 38 2.23 -8.83 0.88
C CYS A 38 1.01 -8.02 0.44
N CYS A 39 0.78 -6.86 1.01
CA CYS A 39 -0.39 -6.02 0.72
C CYS A 39 -0.07 -4.53 0.54
N THR A 40 1.15 -4.11 0.82
CA THR A 40 1.64 -2.73 0.60
C THR A 40 0.63 -1.63 0.97
N PRO A 41 0.30 -1.48 2.28
CA PRO A 41 -0.68 -0.49 2.70
C PRO A 41 -0.19 0.94 2.45
N ILE A 42 -1.12 1.81 2.07
CA ILE A 42 -0.86 3.24 1.82
C ILE A 42 -1.87 4.10 2.58
N PRO A 43 -1.58 5.38 2.82
CA PRO A 43 -2.53 6.28 3.46
C PRO A 43 -3.88 6.32 2.75
N GLY A 44 -4.96 6.22 3.53
CA GLY A 44 -6.34 6.11 3.05
C GLY A 44 -6.88 4.69 3.01
N ASP A 45 -6.02 3.67 3.04
CA ASP A 45 -6.43 2.28 3.13
C ASP A 45 -6.83 1.92 4.58
N PRO A 46 -7.81 1.02 4.77
CA PRO A 46 -8.07 0.43 6.08
C PRO A 46 -6.91 -0.49 6.48
N ILE A 47 -6.36 -0.26 7.66
CA ILE A 47 -5.15 -0.96 8.12
C ILE A 47 -5.35 -1.65 9.47
N VAL A 48 -4.51 -2.65 9.71
CA VAL A 48 -4.41 -3.37 10.98
C VAL A 48 -2.94 -3.65 11.27
N GLY A 49 -2.56 -3.58 12.54
CA GLY A 49 -1.21 -3.91 12.99
C GLY A 49 -1.12 -5.35 13.49
N HIS A 50 -0.04 -6.01 13.15
CA HIS A 50 0.32 -7.31 13.68
C HIS A 50 1.65 -7.23 14.43
N LEU A 51 1.66 -7.67 15.68
CA LEU A 51 2.88 -7.78 16.46
C LEU A 51 3.64 -9.05 16.09
N SER A 52 4.81 -8.87 15.51
CA SER A 52 5.68 -9.96 15.09
C SER A 52 6.94 -10.01 15.93
N ALA A 53 7.28 -11.19 16.42
CA ALA A 53 8.51 -11.40 17.16
C ALA A 53 9.74 -11.02 16.30
N GLY A 54 10.58 -10.13 16.80
CA GLY A 54 11.80 -9.66 16.14
C GLY A 54 11.61 -8.60 15.06
N LYS A 55 10.38 -8.36 14.58
CA LYS A 55 10.09 -7.35 13.55
C LYS A 55 9.31 -6.14 14.07
N GLY A 56 8.84 -6.20 15.32
CA GLY A 56 8.00 -5.16 15.89
C GLY A 56 6.57 -5.20 15.32
N MET A 57 6.02 -4.04 15.01
CA MET A 57 4.69 -3.94 14.45
C MET A 57 4.74 -3.92 12.93
N VAL A 58 4.01 -4.83 12.31
CA VAL A 58 3.84 -4.91 10.85
C VAL A 58 2.44 -4.44 10.50
N VAL A 59 2.36 -3.42 9.64
CA VAL A 59 1.10 -2.85 9.18
C VAL A 59 0.62 -3.60 7.93
N HIS A 60 -0.60 -4.10 7.96
CA HIS A 60 -1.27 -4.77 6.86
C HIS A 60 -2.54 -4.04 6.46
N LEU A 61 -3.02 -4.30 5.24
CA LEU A 61 -4.39 -3.99 4.88
C LEU A 61 -5.36 -4.86 5.69
N ASP A 62 -6.47 -4.29 6.11
CA ASP A 62 -7.50 -5.00 6.89
C ASP A 62 -8.06 -6.25 6.18
N ASN A 63 -8.11 -6.22 4.85
CA ASN A 63 -8.57 -7.32 4.01
C ASN A 63 -7.45 -8.22 3.49
N CYS A 64 -6.24 -8.11 4.01
CA CYS A 64 -5.11 -8.96 3.61
C CYS A 64 -5.37 -10.42 3.99
N ARG A 65 -5.10 -11.36 3.07
CA ARG A 65 -5.26 -12.80 3.32
C ARG A 65 -4.45 -13.28 4.51
N ASN A 66 -3.23 -12.78 4.67
CA ASN A 66 -2.36 -13.15 5.78
C ASN A 66 -2.90 -12.69 7.13
N ILE A 67 -3.74 -11.67 7.16
CA ILE A 67 -4.40 -11.18 8.37
C ILE A 67 -5.59 -12.07 8.78
N SER A 68 -6.24 -12.72 7.83
CA SER A 68 -7.37 -13.62 8.16
C SER A 68 -6.95 -14.76 9.06
N GLU A 69 -5.75 -15.30 8.89
CA GLU A 69 -5.18 -16.32 9.77
C GLU A 69 -4.80 -15.76 11.15
N ILE A 70 -4.33 -14.53 11.19
CA ILE A 70 -3.88 -13.86 12.42
C ILE A 70 -5.07 -13.37 13.24
N ARG A 71 -6.22 -13.09 12.63
CA ARG A 71 -7.46 -12.69 13.33
C ARG A 71 -7.95 -13.72 14.34
N HIS A 72 -7.56 -14.97 14.20
CA HIS A 72 -7.83 -16.00 15.19
C HIS A 72 -7.06 -15.80 16.51
N ASN A 73 -6.05 -14.92 16.50
CA ASN A 73 -5.27 -14.51 17.68
C ASN A 73 -5.43 -12.99 17.92
N PRO A 74 -6.54 -12.55 18.54
CA PRO A 74 -6.80 -11.12 18.72
C PRO A 74 -5.74 -10.38 19.57
N GLU A 75 -4.96 -11.11 20.37
CA GLU A 75 -3.87 -10.55 21.19
C GLU A 75 -2.72 -10.00 20.34
N LYS A 76 -2.55 -10.49 19.12
CA LYS A 76 -1.48 -10.07 18.21
C LYS A 76 -1.92 -9.03 17.19
N CYS A 77 -3.22 -8.76 17.12
CA CYS A 77 -3.80 -7.78 16.20
C CYS A 77 -4.15 -6.49 16.93
N ILE A 78 -3.72 -5.36 16.35
CA ILE A 78 -4.00 -4.04 16.88
C ILE A 78 -4.72 -3.23 15.80
N GLN A 79 -5.84 -2.60 16.14
CA GLN A 79 -6.50 -1.68 15.24
C GLN A 79 -5.66 -0.43 15.05
N LEU A 80 -5.39 -0.12 13.79
CA LEU A 80 -4.63 1.04 13.37
C LEU A 80 -5.47 1.93 12.46
N SER A 81 -5.17 3.21 12.48
CA SER A 81 -5.61 4.14 11.46
C SER A 81 -4.48 5.10 11.10
N TRP A 82 -4.56 5.69 9.91
CA TRP A 82 -3.60 6.69 9.48
C TRP A 82 -3.86 8.01 10.22
N ALA A 83 -2.77 8.66 10.63
CA ALA A 83 -2.88 10.02 11.15
C ALA A 83 -3.28 10.99 10.01
N LYS A 84 -3.97 12.07 10.35
CA LYS A 84 -4.46 13.04 9.35
C LYS A 84 -3.34 13.80 8.61
N ASP A 85 -2.19 13.90 9.24
CA ASP A 85 -1.02 14.63 8.77
C ASP A 85 0.07 13.71 8.21
N VAL A 86 -0.29 12.51 7.76
CA VAL A 86 0.66 11.58 7.15
C VAL A 86 1.25 12.18 5.89
N THR A 87 2.56 12.28 5.87
CA THR A 87 3.34 12.72 4.73
C THR A 87 4.33 11.64 4.31
N GLY A 88 4.79 11.69 3.08
CA GLY A 88 5.77 10.77 2.54
C GLY A 88 5.29 10.05 1.29
N GLU A 89 6.14 9.18 0.81
CA GLU A 89 5.90 8.39 -0.39
C GLU A 89 5.80 6.92 -0.04
N PHE A 90 4.87 6.24 -0.69
CA PHE A 90 4.57 4.83 -0.46
C PHE A 90 4.59 4.08 -1.78
N ASN A 91 5.27 2.95 -1.80
CA ASN A 91 5.40 2.14 -3.00
C ASN A 91 4.23 1.17 -3.14
N VAL A 92 3.64 1.17 -4.32
CA VAL A 92 2.55 0.27 -4.69
C VAL A 92 2.94 -0.48 -5.96
N GLU A 93 2.70 -1.76 -5.98
CA GLU A 93 2.90 -2.59 -7.16
C GLU A 93 1.62 -2.64 -8.00
N LEU A 94 1.75 -2.27 -9.27
CA LEU A 94 0.68 -2.33 -10.26
C LEU A 94 1.05 -3.34 -11.34
N ARG A 95 0.07 -4.11 -11.77
CA ARG A 95 0.19 -4.99 -12.92
C ARG A 95 -0.73 -4.50 -14.01
N VAL A 96 -0.16 -4.25 -15.18
CA VAL A 96 -0.87 -3.75 -16.36
C VAL A 96 -0.71 -4.73 -17.50
N GLU A 97 -1.82 -5.22 -18.02
CA GLU A 97 -1.86 -6.04 -19.24
C GLU A 97 -2.36 -5.16 -20.37
N LEU A 98 -1.57 -5.07 -21.42
CA LEU A 98 -1.91 -4.19 -22.55
C LEU A 98 -1.35 -4.75 -23.85
N GLU A 99 -1.93 -4.29 -24.96
CA GLU A 99 -1.47 -4.67 -26.28
C GLU A 99 -0.04 -4.17 -26.51
N HIS A 100 0.78 -5.05 -27.04
CA HIS A 100 2.17 -4.72 -27.36
C HIS A 100 2.24 -3.64 -28.43
N GLN A 101 2.91 -2.54 -28.13
CA GLN A 101 3.13 -1.44 -29.06
C GLN A 101 4.49 -0.80 -28.83
N ARG A 102 5.02 -0.20 -29.91
CA ARG A 102 6.30 0.51 -29.82
C ARG A 102 6.18 1.71 -28.87
N GLY A 103 7.19 1.90 -28.03
CA GLY A 103 7.22 3.01 -27.07
C GLY A 103 6.32 2.83 -25.85
N LEU A 104 5.88 1.62 -25.58
CA LEU A 104 4.99 1.28 -24.47
C LEU A 104 5.48 1.77 -23.11
N ILE A 105 6.75 1.55 -22.81
CA ILE A 105 7.36 1.98 -21.54
C ILE A 105 7.34 3.50 -21.42
N ALA A 106 7.60 4.23 -22.50
CA ALA A 106 7.54 5.69 -22.53
C ALA A 106 6.12 6.21 -22.28
N LEU A 107 5.11 5.53 -22.84
CA LEU A 107 3.70 5.88 -22.62
C LEU A 107 3.29 5.67 -21.15
N LEU A 108 3.68 4.55 -20.55
CA LEU A 108 3.41 4.25 -19.15
C LEU A 108 4.11 5.26 -18.23
N ALA A 109 5.38 5.55 -18.47
CA ALA A 109 6.14 6.52 -17.70
C ALA A 109 5.55 7.94 -17.80
N SER A 110 5.17 8.38 -18.98
CA SER A 110 4.48 9.67 -19.19
C SER A 110 3.18 9.76 -18.42
N SER A 111 2.39 8.69 -18.43
CA SER A 111 1.08 8.65 -17.77
C SER A 111 1.21 8.73 -16.25
N VAL A 112 2.16 8.00 -15.68
CA VAL A 112 2.45 8.05 -14.24
C VAL A 112 2.96 9.43 -13.85
N ASN A 113 3.87 10.01 -14.63
CA ASN A 113 4.40 11.34 -14.38
C ASN A 113 3.32 12.43 -14.50
N ALA A 114 2.39 12.30 -15.44
CA ALA A 114 1.27 13.22 -15.58
C ALA A 114 0.28 13.19 -14.40
N ALA A 115 0.36 12.17 -13.57
CA ALA A 115 -0.39 12.04 -12.32
C ALA A 115 0.48 12.34 -11.07
N ASP A 116 1.62 12.98 -11.25
CA ASP A 116 2.59 13.29 -10.20
C ASP A 116 3.14 12.04 -9.46
N GLY A 117 3.03 10.88 -10.09
CA GLY A 117 3.61 9.64 -9.59
C GLY A 117 5.05 9.46 -10.08
N ASN A 118 5.79 8.60 -9.40
CA ASN A 118 7.14 8.22 -9.79
C ASN A 118 7.21 6.70 -9.97
N ILE A 119 7.92 6.24 -11.00
CA ILE A 119 8.17 4.82 -11.22
C ILE A 119 9.50 4.45 -10.57
N GLU A 120 9.43 3.62 -9.54
CA GLU A 120 10.62 3.10 -8.84
C GLU A 120 11.20 1.88 -9.53
N LYS A 121 10.34 1.06 -10.11
CA LYS A 121 10.73 -0.16 -10.81
C LYS A 121 9.74 -0.48 -11.91
N ILE A 122 10.26 -0.99 -13.02
CA ILE A 122 9.47 -1.49 -14.13
C ILE A 122 10.06 -2.80 -14.62
N SER A 123 9.20 -3.78 -14.85
CA SER A 123 9.56 -5.02 -15.54
C SER A 123 8.46 -5.38 -16.53
N MET A 124 8.87 -5.99 -17.64
CA MET A 124 7.96 -6.34 -18.71
C MET A 124 8.16 -7.80 -19.12
N ASP A 125 7.07 -8.53 -19.14
CA ASP A 125 7.01 -9.89 -19.69
C ASP A 125 6.11 -9.87 -20.93
N GLU A 126 6.57 -10.48 -21.98
CA GLU A 126 5.83 -10.59 -23.23
C GLU A 126 5.02 -11.90 -23.24
N ARG A 127 3.69 -11.79 -23.40
CA ARG A 127 2.80 -12.93 -23.59
C ARG A 127 2.37 -12.97 -25.04
N ASP A 128 2.60 -14.10 -25.71
CA ASP A 128 2.04 -14.42 -27.04
C ASP A 128 2.31 -13.40 -28.16
N GLY A 129 3.31 -12.53 -28.02
CA GLY A 129 3.66 -11.52 -29.02
C GLY A 129 2.63 -10.41 -29.24
N ARG A 130 1.46 -10.49 -28.61
CA ARG A 130 0.37 -9.51 -28.74
C ARG A 130 0.13 -8.75 -27.46
N ILE A 131 0.28 -9.39 -26.32
CA ILE A 131 0.00 -8.80 -25.02
C ILE A 131 1.30 -8.73 -24.22
N SER A 132 1.59 -7.55 -23.70
CA SER A 132 2.65 -7.30 -22.75
C SER A 132 2.06 -7.19 -21.35
N VAL A 133 2.71 -7.84 -20.39
CA VAL A 133 2.40 -7.73 -18.98
C VAL A 133 3.49 -6.88 -18.35
N VAL A 134 3.13 -5.72 -17.84
CA VAL A 134 4.06 -4.79 -17.21
C VAL A 134 3.80 -4.74 -15.72
N GLN A 135 4.84 -4.98 -14.94
CA GLN A 135 4.82 -4.78 -13.49
C GLN A 135 5.51 -3.46 -13.18
N LEU A 136 4.79 -2.58 -12.51
CA LEU A 136 5.25 -1.26 -12.11
C LEU A 136 5.26 -1.16 -10.59
N VAL A 137 6.35 -0.67 -10.03
CA VAL A 137 6.35 -0.17 -8.66
C VAL A 137 6.30 1.34 -8.75
N VAL A 138 5.20 1.93 -8.30
CA VAL A 138 4.98 3.37 -8.33
C VAL A 138 4.99 3.95 -6.92
N SER A 139 5.56 5.12 -6.78
CA SER A 139 5.57 5.89 -5.55
C SER A 139 4.39 6.86 -5.55
N VAL A 140 3.56 6.79 -4.53
CA VAL A 140 2.35 7.61 -4.38
C VAL A 140 2.25 8.13 -2.94
N HIS A 141 1.47 9.20 -2.74
CA HIS A 141 1.30 9.81 -1.42
C HIS A 141 0.16 9.19 -0.61
N ASP A 142 -0.92 8.80 -1.28
CA ASP A 142 -2.12 8.25 -0.66
C ASP A 142 -2.97 7.48 -1.68
N ARG A 143 -4.11 6.98 -1.21
CA ARG A 143 -5.07 6.24 -2.05
C ARG A 143 -5.69 7.10 -3.15
N VAL A 144 -5.93 8.38 -2.89
CA VAL A 144 -6.48 9.30 -3.90
C VAL A 144 -5.47 9.55 -5.02
N HIS A 145 -4.20 9.71 -4.66
CA HIS A 145 -3.11 9.84 -5.62
C HIS A 145 -2.97 8.57 -6.47
N LEU A 146 -3.00 7.39 -5.84
CA LEU A 146 -2.99 6.11 -6.55
C LEU A 146 -4.16 5.99 -7.53
N ALA A 147 -5.36 6.40 -7.13
CA ALA A 147 -6.53 6.38 -8.01
C ALA A 147 -6.34 7.27 -9.25
N ARG A 148 -5.70 8.42 -9.12
CA ARG A 148 -5.34 9.28 -10.26
C ARG A 148 -4.35 8.61 -11.20
N VAL A 149 -3.32 7.96 -10.67
CA VAL A 149 -2.35 7.18 -11.45
C VAL A 149 -3.06 6.07 -12.23
N ILE A 150 -3.88 5.28 -11.55
CA ILE A 150 -4.65 4.19 -12.18
C ILE A 150 -5.57 4.72 -13.29
N LYS A 151 -6.26 5.82 -13.04
CA LYS A 151 -7.13 6.46 -14.03
C LYS A 151 -6.37 6.88 -15.28
N LYS A 152 -5.19 7.46 -15.13
CA LYS A 152 -4.32 7.85 -16.25
C LYS A 152 -3.83 6.63 -17.05
N LEU A 153 -3.43 5.57 -16.36
CA LEU A 153 -3.00 4.33 -17.02
C LEU A 153 -4.15 3.65 -17.77
N ARG A 154 -5.34 3.60 -17.17
CA ARG A 154 -6.54 3.03 -17.83
C ARG A 154 -6.99 3.83 -19.06
N ALA A 155 -6.67 5.10 -19.13
CA ALA A 155 -6.99 5.95 -20.28
C ALA A 155 -6.08 5.69 -21.50
N LEU A 156 -5.00 4.93 -21.33
CA LEU A 156 -4.12 4.55 -22.44
C LEU A 156 -4.83 3.56 -23.37
N THR A 157 -4.66 3.78 -24.66
CA THR A 157 -5.18 2.87 -25.68
C THR A 157 -4.48 1.52 -25.59
N GLY A 158 -5.25 0.43 -25.61
CA GLY A 158 -4.73 -0.93 -25.58
C GLY A 158 -4.56 -1.54 -24.18
N VAL A 159 -4.87 -0.81 -23.12
CA VAL A 159 -4.90 -1.38 -21.77
C VAL A 159 -6.08 -2.34 -21.63
N CYS A 160 -5.79 -3.63 -21.43
CA CYS A 160 -6.80 -4.69 -21.30
C CYS A 160 -7.17 -4.90 -19.84
N LEU A 161 -6.18 -4.92 -18.94
CA LEU A 161 -6.36 -5.18 -17.52
C LEU A 161 -5.38 -4.38 -16.70
N LEU A 162 -5.83 -3.85 -15.58
CA LEU A 162 -4.99 -3.16 -14.62
C LEU A 162 -5.48 -3.45 -13.20
N TYR A 163 -4.58 -3.91 -12.36
CA TYR A 163 -4.87 -4.17 -10.95
C TYR A 163 -3.63 -3.98 -10.08
N THR A 164 -3.87 -3.81 -8.78
CA THR A 164 -2.81 -3.76 -7.77
C THR A 164 -2.43 -5.16 -7.35
N SER A 165 -1.13 -5.42 -7.20
CA SER A 165 -0.65 -6.69 -6.65
C SER A 165 -0.50 -6.58 -5.13
N PRO A 166 -0.84 -7.63 -4.36
CA PRO A 166 -1.43 -8.90 -4.77
C PRO A 166 -2.95 -8.90 -4.90
N SER A 167 -3.62 -7.85 -4.51
CA SER A 167 -5.09 -7.76 -4.47
C SER A 167 -5.56 -6.45 -5.10
N PRO A 168 -6.65 -6.46 -5.88
CA PRO A 168 -7.20 -5.23 -6.42
C PRO A 168 -7.70 -4.32 -5.29
N ARG A 169 -7.37 -3.04 -5.40
CA ARG A 169 -7.94 -1.96 -4.59
C ARG A 169 -9.07 -1.31 -5.37
N ASP A 170 -10.21 -1.34 -4.80
CA ASP A 170 -11.38 -0.64 -5.34
C ASP A 170 -11.45 0.79 -4.85
#